data_81b16f4ca974f5e79b88b879e7e4055c
#
_entry.id   81b16f4ca974f5e79b88b879e7e4055c
#
_cell.length_a   1.000
_cell.length_b   1.000
_cell.length_c   1.000
_cell.angle_alpha   90.00
_cell.angle_beta   90.00
_cell.angle_gamma   90.00
#
_symmetry.space_group_name_H-M   'P 1'
#
loop_
_entity.id
_entity.type
_entity.pdbx_description
1 polymer ?
#
loop_
_entity_poly.entity_id
_entity_poly.type
_entity_poly.pdbx_seq_one_letter_code
_entity_poly.pdbx_strand_id
1 'polypeptide(L)'
;KLLNKLLGNFPEDFQSIKKLLIIPVISTFVVGIVMLCVVSVPMAWLNQGLTGFIDGLGTQNLVLTGMVIGGMMAVDLGGPINKVAYTFAVAAISNGNYYPMAAAMVGGVVPPLGVALATTLFKKKFTKDQQIQGKTYYLLGASFITESCMPVALTDPVRMIPAGIIGSAV
;
A
#
# COMPACT_ATOMS: atom_id res chain seq x y z
N LYS A 1 -3.66 -24.69 7.03
CA LYS A 1 -4.58 -25.84 7.23
C LYS A 1 -4.18 -27.03 6.38
N LEU A 2 -3.86 -26.86 5.07
CA LEU A 2 -3.48 -27.92 4.13
C LEU A 2 -2.17 -28.62 4.55
N LEU A 3 -1.13 -27.86 4.86
CA LEU A 3 0.16 -28.38 5.38
C LEU A 3 0.02 -29.13 6.70
N ASN A 4 -0.85 -28.68 7.60
CA ASN A 4 -1.14 -29.39 8.85
C ASN A 4 -1.80 -30.75 8.61
N LYS A 5 -2.60 -30.87 7.55
CA LYS A 5 -3.25 -32.12 7.16
C LYS A 5 -2.30 -33.09 6.48
N LEU A 6 -1.39 -32.58 5.64
CA LEU A 6 -0.35 -33.37 4.96
C LEU A 6 0.71 -33.91 5.95
N LEU A 7 1.01 -33.16 6.99
CA LEU A 7 1.96 -33.55 8.03
C LEU A 7 1.27 -34.14 9.27
N GLY A 8 0.05 -34.70 9.13
CA GLY A 8 -0.76 -35.26 10.23
C GLY A 8 -0.08 -36.34 11.05
N ASN A 9 0.70 -37.21 10.42
CA ASN A 9 1.37 -38.37 11.05
C ASN A 9 2.78 -38.08 11.58
N PHE A 10 3.07 -36.83 11.96
CA PHE A 10 4.41 -36.48 12.48
C PHE A 10 4.54 -36.93 13.94
N PRO A 11 5.67 -37.56 14.35
CA PRO A 11 5.90 -38.03 15.72
C PRO A 11 5.72 -36.90 16.75
N GLU A 12 5.18 -37.24 17.93
CA GLU A 12 4.85 -36.28 18.99
C GLU A 12 6.06 -35.47 19.46
N ASP A 13 7.21 -36.08 19.56
CA ASP A 13 8.46 -35.46 19.98
C ASP A 13 8.95 -34.33 19.08
N PHE A 14 8.50 -34.32 17.80
CA PHE A 14 8.90 -33.33 16.81
C PHE A 14 7.81 -32.30 16.48
N GLN A 15 6.71 -32.26 17.24
CA GLN A 15 5.60 -31.32 17.00
C GLN A 15 6.04 -29.85 17.08
N SER A 16 6.97 -29.53 17.97
CA SER A 16 7.51 -28.18 18.10
C SER A 16 8.31 -27.78 16.86
N ILE A 17 9.16 -28.65 16.34
CA ILE A 17 9.94 -28.42 15.11
C ILE A 17 9.01 -28.28 13.91
N LYS A 18 7.98 -29.10 13.82
CA LYS A 18 6.96 -29.02 12.78
C LYS A 18 6.31 -27.63 12.74
N LYS A 19 5.85 -27.12 13.90
CA LYS A 19 5.12 -25.86 13.98
C LYS A 19 6.01 -24.62 13.82
N LEU A 20 7.20 -24.64 14.40
CA LEU A 20 8.09 -23.48 14.47
C LEU A 20 9.03 -23.37 13.26
N LEU A 21 9.36 -24.49 12.61
CA LEU A 21 10.34 -24.50 11.54
C LEU A 21 9.75 -25.02 10.22
N ILE A 22 9.23 -26.24 10.19
CA ILE A 22 8.84 -26.90 8.93
C ILE A 22 7.67 -26.17 8.26
N ILE A 23 6.62 -25.86 9.00
CA ILE A 23 5.43 -25.20 8.44
C ILE A 23 5.75 -23.79 7.94
N PRO A 24 6.41 -22.90 8.71
CA PRO A 24 6.79 -21.58 8.21
C PRO A 24 7.71 -21.63 6.98
N VAL A 25 8.74 -22.49 7.01
CA VAL A 25 9.70 -22.60 5.89
C VAL A 25 9.00 -23.08 4.61
N ILE A 26 8.24 -24.18 4.68
CA ILE A 26 7.53 -24.70 3.51
C ILE A 26 6.47 -23.71 3.03
N SER A 27 5.72 -23.08 3.92
CA SER A 27 4.69 -22.11 3.52
C SER A 27 5.30 -20.88 2.85
N THR A 28 6.40 -20.35 3.37
CA THR A 28 7.12 -19.21 2.76
C THR A 28 7.68 -19.59 1.39
N PHE A 29 8.25 -20.78 1.26
CA PHE A 29 8.80 -21.25 -0.01
C PHE A 29 7.70 -21.44 -1.07
N VAL A 30 6.59 -22.09 -0.71
CA VAL A 30 5.44 -22.28 -1.62
C VAL A 30 4.82 -20.94 -2.02
N VAL A 31 4.59 -20.04 -1.06
CA VAL A 31 4.07 -18.70 -1.34
C VAL A 31 5.05 -17.93 -2.23
N GLY A 32 6.35 -18.02 -1.97
CA GLY A 32 7.39 -17.39 -2.80
C GLY A 32 7.34 -17.86 -4.25
N ILE A 33 7.23 -19.17 -4.49
CA ILE A 33 7.09 -19.74 -5.85
C ILE A 33 5.80 -19.23 -6.51
N VAL A 34 4.66 -19.27 -5.81
CA VAL A 34 3.39 -18.77 -6.34
C VAL A 34 3.49 -17.28 -6.69
N MET A 35 4.12 -16.48 -5.83
CA MET A 35 4.34 -15.05 -6.11
C MET A 35 5.20 -14.85 -7.35
N LEU A 36 6.30 -15.59 -7.48
CA LEU A 36 7.21 -15.47 -8.62
C LEU A 36 6.59 -15.97 -9.93
N CYS A 37 5.92 -17.13 -9.92
CA CYS A 37 5.46 -17.76 -11.14
C CYS A 37 4.06 -17.30 -11.59
N VAL A 38 3.18 -16.95 -10.64
CA VAL A 38 1.78 -16.65 -10.94
C VAL A 38 1.49 -15.16 -10.81
N VAL A 39 1.94 -14.53 -9.73
CA VAL A 39 1.56 -13.14 -9.41
C VAL A 39 2.48 -12.12 -10.08
N SER A 40 3.78 -12.41 -10.17
CA SER A 40 4.75 -11.43 -10.71
C SER A 40 4.50 -11.07 -12.18
N VAL A 41 4.04 -12.02 -12.99
CA VAL A 41 3.81 -11.78 -14.43
C VAL A 41 2.67 -10.79 -14.66
N PRO A 42 1.44 -11.00 -14.14
CA PRO A 42 0.37 -10.01 -14.30
C PRO A 42 0.70 -8.68 -13.60
N MET A 43 1.45 -8.70 -12.49
CA MET A 43 1.86 -7.47 -11.81
C MET A 43 2.90 -6.69 -12.62
N ALA A 44 3.84 -7.36 -13.28
CA ALA A 44 4.79 -6.72 -14.21
C ALA A 44 4.06 -6.07 -15.38
N TRP A 45 3.05 -6.74 -15.91
CA TRP A 45 2.22 -6.23 -17.02
C TRP A 45 1.43 -4.97 -16.59
N LEU A 46 0.80 -5.02 -15.44
CA LEU A 46 0.11 -3.87 -14.85
C LEU A 46 1.07 -2.69 -14.62
N ASN A 47 2.25 -2.98 -14.08
CA ASN A 47 3.30 -1.98 -13.83
C ASN A 47 3.72 -1.29 -15.15
N GLN A 48 4.04 -2.07 -16.20
CA GLN A 48 4.42 -1.52 -17.50
C GLN A 48 3.31 -0.67 -18.12
N GLY A 49 2.06 -1.12 -18.04
CA GLY A 49 0.92 -0.38 -18.55
C GLY A 49 0.71 0.96 -17.84
N LEU A 50 0.78 0.96 -16.52
CA LEU A 50 0.64 2.18 -15.71
C LEU A 50 1.82 3.14 -15.91
N THR A 51 3.06 2.62 -15.97
CA THR A 51 4.23 3.44 -16.27
C THR A 51 4.12 4.07 -17.65
N GLY A 52 3.75 3.30 -18.68
CA GLY A 52 3.55 3.84 -20.02
C GLY A 52 2.42 4.88 -20.10
N PHE A 53 1.36 4.73 -19.28
CA PHE A 53 0.32 5.75 -19.16
C PHE A 53 0.86 7.06 -18.56
N ILE A 54 1.63 6.98 -17.48
CA ILE A 54 2.23 8.18 -16.85
C ILE A 54 3.25 8.84 -17.78
N ASP A 55 4.09 8.06 -18.47
CA ASP A 55 5.03 8.57 -19.47
C ASP A 55 4.31 9.30 -20.61
N GLY A 56 3.16 8.78 -21.03
CA GLY A 56 2.32 9.37 -22.07
C GLY A 56 1.70 10.72 -21.68
N LEU A 57 1.56 11.02 -20.37
CA LEU A 57 1.08 12.34 -19.91
C LEU A 57 2.11 13.45 -20.16
N GLY A 58 3.38 13.11 -20.32
CA GLY A 58 4.47 14.02 -20.63
C GLY A 58 4.78 15.04 -19.52
N THR A 59 5.87 15.77 -19.71
CA THR A 59 6.29 16.82 -18.77
C THR A 59 5.55 18.14 -18.97
N GLN A 60 4.73 18.25 -20.02
CA GLN A 60 4.04 19.50 -20.38
C GLN A 60 2.82 19.79 -19.50
N ASN A 61 2.22 18.77 -18.89
CA ASN A 61 1.05 18.88 -18.01
C ASN A 61 1.40 18.47 -16.57
N LEU A 62 2.27 19.25 -15.90
CA LEU A 62 2.72 18.95 -14.54
C LEU A 62 1.56 18.78 -13.54
N VAL A 63 0.50 19.59 -13.68
CA VAL A 63 -0.68 19.50 -12.81
C VAL A 63 -1.38 18.17 -13.01
N LEU A 64 -1.66 17.75 -14.26
CA LEU A 64 -2.33 16.49 -14.54
C LEU A 64 -1.49 15.29 -14.09
N THR A 65 -0.19 15.32 -14.35
CA THR A 65 0.74 14.28 -13.89
C THR A 65 0.77 14.21 -12.36
N GLY A 66 0.78 15.36 -11.68
CA GLY A 66 0.71 15.45 -10.23
C GLY A 66 -0.57 14.87 -9.66
N MET A 67 -1.73 15.21 -10.24
CA MET A 67 -3.03 14.69 -9.85
C MET A 67 -3.10 13.16 -10.01
N VAL A 68 -2.60 12.63 -11.12
CA VAL A 68 -2.59 11.18 -11.38
C VAL A 68 -1.69 10.46 -10.39
N ILE A 69 -0.45 10.91 -10.23
CA ILE A 69 0.51 10.30 -9.29
C ILE A 69 0.01 10.38 -7.86
N GLY A 70 -0.44 11.56 -7.42
CA GLY A 70 -1.00 11.76 -6.09
C GLY A 70 -2.22 10.85 -5.84
N GLY A 71 -3.16 10.80 -6.78
CA GLY A 71 -4.32 9.90 -6.71
C GLY A 71 -3.92 8.43 -6.63
N MET A 72 -2.96 7.97 -7.46
CA MET A 72 -2.43 6.60 -7.43
C MET A 72 -1.83 6.22 -6.08
N MET A 73 -1.22 7.18 -5.37
CA MET A 73 -0.67 6.92 -4.03
C MET A 73 -1.74 6.53 -3.01
N ALA A 74 -2.99 6.98 -3.20
CA ALA A 74 -4.10 6.75 -2.27
C ALA A 74 -5.05 5.60 -2.67
N VAL A 75 -4.99 5.10 -3.92
CA VAL A 75 -5.95 4.09 -4.44
C VAL A 75 -5.95 2.82 -3.61
N ASP A 76 -4.79 2.30 -3.30
CA ASP A 76 -4.60 1.01 -2.62
C ASP A 76 -3.79 1.12 -1.32
N LEU A 77 -3.56 2.36 -0.83
CA LEU A 77 -2.93 2.68 0.45
C LEU A 77 -1.62 1.92 0.71
N GLY A 78 -0.76 1.84 -0.30
CA GLY A 78 0.53 1.15 -0.22
C GLY A 78 0.61 -0.17 -1.00
N GLY A 79 -0.43 -0.51 -1.77
CA GLY A 79 -0.47 -1.67 -2.64
C GLY A 79 0.29 -1.48 -3.96
N PRO A 80 -0.01 -2.30 -4.98
CA PRO A 80 0.71 -2.31 -6.25
C PRO A 80 0.67 -0.98 -7.00
N ILE A 81 -0.49 -0.31 -7.04
CA ILE A 81 -0.68 0.95 -7.77
C ILE A 81 0.15 2.06 -7.15
N ASN A 82 0.14 2.17 -5.82
CA ASN A 82 0.99 3.06 -5.05
C ASN A 82 2.47 2.82 -5.38
N LYS A 83 2.91 1.54 -5.38
CA LYS A 83 4.32 1.20 -5.66
C LYS A 83 4.74 1.54 -7.09
N VAL A 84 3.85 1.41 -8.07
CA VAL A 84 4.13 1.84 -9.45
C VAL A 84 4.36 3.34 -9.52
N ALA A 85 3.46 4.15 -8.93
CA ALA A 85 3.59 5.60 -8.90
C ALA A 85 4.91 6.03 -8.21
N TYR A 86 5.24 5.40 -7.08
CA TYR A 86 6.49 5.67 -6.35
C TYR A 86 7.73 5.27 -7.16
N THR A 87 7.74 4.08 -7.77
CA THR A 87 8.88 3.60 -8.58
C THR A 87 9.10 4.50 -9.80
N PHE A 88 8.02 4.91 -10.48
CA PHE A 88 8.09 5.89 -11.55
C PHE A 88 8.71 7.21 -11.07
N ALA A 89 8.26 7.71 -9.92
CA ALA A 89 8.78 8.96 -9.32
C ALA A 89 10.26 8.85 -8.98
N VAL A 90 10.73 7.71 -8.46
CA VAL A 90 12.16 7.44 -8.23
C VAL A 90 12.95 7.44 -9.53
N ALA A 91 12.44 6.77 -10.57
CA ALA A 91 13.10 6.75 -11.89
C ALA A 91 13.19 8.15 -12.51
N ALA A 92 12.17 8.98 -12.34
CA ALA A 92 12.17 10.36 -12.81
C ALA A 92 13.27 11.22 -12.16
N ILE A 93 13.61 10.98 -10.90
CA ILE A 93 14.74 11.66 -10.22
C ILE A 93 16.06 11.39 -10.96
N SER A 94 16.29 10.17 -11.40
CA SER A 94 17.51 9.80 -12.12
C SER A 94 17.66 10.57 -13.44
N ASN A 95 16.57 11.06 -14.01
CA ASN A 95 16.50 11.89 -15.19
C ASN A 95 16.47 13.41 -14.86
N GLY A 96 16.67 13.79 -13.60
CA GLY A 96 16.66 15.19 -13.15
C GLY A 96 15.26 15.78 -12.99
N ASN A 97 14.19 14.99 -13.10
CA ASN A 97 12.81 15.43 -12.93
C ASN A 97 12.29 15.08 -11.52
N TYR A 98 12.16 16.09 -10.66
CA TYR A 98 11.77 15.93 -9.26
C TYR A 98 10.26 16.07 -9.03
N TYR A 99 9.49 16.58 -9.99
CA TYR A 99 8.06 16.83 -9.84
C TYR A 99 7.22 15.58 -9.53
N PRO A 100 7.43 14.44 -10.21
CA PRO A 100 6.71 13.21 -9.90
C PRO A 100 6.93 12.74 -8.45
N MET A 101 8.16 12.90 -7.92
CA MET A 101 8.47 12.52 -6.55
C MET A 101 7.79 13.48 -5.56
N ALA A 102 7.78 14.77 -5.81
CA ALA A 102 7.07 15.72 -4.97
C ALA A 102 5.57 15.38 -4.89
N ALA A 103 4.94 15.09 -6.03
CA ALA A 103 3.54 14.68 -6.09
C ALA A 103 3.30 13.34 -5.34
N ALA A 104 4.18 12.36 -5.50
CA ALA A 104 4.08 11.08 -4.80
C ALA A 104 4.21 11.26 -3.28
N MET A 105 5.16 12.08 -2.82
CA MET A 105 5.35 12.35 -1.40
C MET A 105 4.12 13.03 -0.78
N VAL A 106 3.59 14.08 -1.40
CA VAL A 106 2.37 14.76 -0.93
C VAL A 106 1.18 13.79 -0.95
N GLY A 107 0.96 13.11 -2.09
CA GLY A 107 -0.15 12.16 -2.24
C GLY A 107 -0.14 11.02 -1.23
N GLY A 108 1.06 10.52 -0.87
CA GLY A 108 1.19 9.44 0.11
C GLY A 108 0.98 9.85 1.56
N VAL A 109 1.23 11.13 1.89
CA VAL A 109 1.04 11.69 3.25
C VAL A 109 -0.43 12.03 3.54
N VAL A 110 -1.19 12.41 2.52
CA VAL A 110 -2.57 12.89 2.66
C VAL A 110 -3.53 11.87 3.28
N PRO A 111 -3.61 10.59 2.87
CA PRO A 111 -4.55 9.64 3.44
C PRO A 111 -4.39 9.43 4.96
N PRO A 112 -3.19 9.11 5.49
CA PRO A 112 -3.04 8.92 6.93
C PRO A 112 -3.27 10.20 7.74
N LEU A 113 -2.83 11.36 7.25
CA LEU A 113 -3.10 12.64 7.92
C LEU A 113 -4.58 13.01 7.87
N GLY A 114 -5.25 12.75 6.75
CA GLY A 114 -6.70 12.94 6.60
C GLY A 114 -7.50 12.10 7.59
N VAL A 115 -7.13 10.82 7.75
CA VAL A 115 -7.74 9.92 8.75
C VAL A 115 -7.43 10.39 10.18
N ALA A 116 -6.19 10.79 10.47
CA ALA A 116 -5.81 11.35 11.77
C ALA A 116 -6.67 12.57 12.14
N LEU A 117 -6.82 13.48 11.19
CA LEU A 117 -7.63 14.69 11.36
C LEU A 117 -9.11 14.33 11.54
N ALA A 118 -9.63 13.42 10.72
CA ALA A 118 -11.04 12.97 10.82
C ALA A 118 -11.35 12.32 12.18
N THR A 119 -10.49 11.45 12.68
CA THR A 119 -10.64 10.81 13.99
C THR A 119 -10.57 11.80 15.15
N THR A 120 -9.83 12.90 14.97
CA THR A 120 -9.70 13.96 15.98
C THR A 120 -10.92 14.89 15.99
N LEU A 121 -11.39 15.31 14.80
CA LEU A 121 -12.48 16.28 14.66
C LEU A 121 -13.86 15.61 14.82
N PHE A 122 -14.04 14.42 14.26
CA PHE A 122 -15.33 13.74 14.21
C PHE A 122 -15.38 12.50 15.13
N LYS A 123 -14.93 12.64 16.37
CA LYS A 123 -14.81 11.57 17.38
C LYS A 123 -16.05 10.66 17.47
N LYS A 124 -17.26 11.23 17.32
CA LYS A 124 -18.53 10.49 17.43
C LYS A 124 -18.73 9.44 16.31
N LYS A 125 -17.99 9.55 15.20
CA LYS A 125 -18.09 8.65 14.05
C LYS A 125 -17.08 7.50 14.09
N PHE A 126 -16.14 7.54 15.03
CA PHE A 126 -15.07 6.57 15.15
C PHE A 126 -15.10 5.87 16.50
N THR A 127 -14.72 4.59 16.52
CA THR A 127 -14.57 3.84 17.77
C THR A 127 -13.42 4.40 18.61
N LYS A 128 -13.40 4.06 19.92
CA LYS A 128 -12.31 4.50 20.81
C LYS A 128 -10.94 4.02 20.31
N ASP A 129 -10.86 2.80 19.81
CA ASP A 129 -9.62 2.24 19.27
C ASP A 129 -9.15 2.99 18.02
N GLN A 130 -10.07 3.32 17.11
CA GLN A 130 -9.75 4.14 15.93
C GLN A 130 -9.30 5.56 16.30
N GLN A 131 -9.86 6.15 17.34
CA GLN A 131 -9.45 7.47 17.85
C GLN A 131 -8.03 7.42 18.45
N ILE A 132 -7.67 6.33 19.13
CA ILE A 132 -6.32 6.12 19.66
C ILE A 132 -5.33 5.94 18.52
N GLN A 133 -5.63 5.07 17.57
CA GLN A 133 -4.83 4.85 16.38
C GLN A 133 -4.66 6.14 15.54
N GLY A 134 -5.74 6.93 15.43
CA GLY A 134 -5.71 8.19 14.70
C GLY A 134 -4.63 9.17 15.18
N LYS A 135 -4.32 9.18 16.47
CA LYS A 135 -3.23 10.00 17.02
C LYS A 135 -1.86 9.55 16.48
N THR A 136 -1.66 8.25 16.33
CA THR A 136 -0.42 7.69 15.79
C THR A 136 -0.26 8.00 14.30
N TYR A 137 -1.38 8.14 13.58
CA TYR A 137 -1.37 8.44 12.15
C TYR A 137 -0.84 9.85 11.81
N TYR A 138 -0.83 10.80 12.76
CA TYR A 138 -0.13 12.07 12.56
C TYR A 138 1.36 11.85 12.37
N LEU A 139 1.98 11.03 13.21
CA LEU A 139 3.40 10.73 13.12
C LEU A 139 3.71 9.85 11.90
N LEU A 140 2.94 8.76 11.73
CA LEU A 140 3.14 7.81 10.63
C LEU A 140 2.87 8.47 9.27
N GLY A 141 1.85 9.31 9.17
CA GLY A 141 1.58 10.09 7.96
C GLY A 141 2.70 11.07 7.63
N ALA A 142 3.19 11.83 8.61
CA ALA A 142 4.34 12.69 8.44
C ALA A 142 5.62 11.92 8.04
N SER A 143 5.70 10.63 8.40
CA SER A 143 6.80 9.73 8.01
C SER A 143 6.57 9.03 6.67
N PHE A 144 5.58 9.44 5.89
CA PHE A 144 5.25 8.85 4.58
C PHE A 144 4.84 7.37 4.64
N ILE A 145 4.18 6.93 5.73
CA ILE A 145 3.70 5.54 5.88
C ILE A 145 2.21 5.49 5.56
N THR A 146 1.88 5.42 4.27
CA THR A 146 0.50 5.42 3.75
C THR A 146 -0.30 4.21 4.25
N GLU A 147 0.34 3.06 4.38
CA GLU A 147 -0.24 1.80 4.86
C GLU A 147 -0.81 1.90 6.28
N SER A 148 -0.35 2.86 7.08
CA SER A 148 -0.75 3.01 8.49
C SER A 148 -2.24 3.23 8.67
N CYS A 149 -2.91 3.93 7.76
CA CYS A 149 -4.35 4.22 7.85
C CYS A 149 -5.25 3.10 7.29
N MET A 150 -4.66 2.05 6.69
CA MET A 150 -5.40 0.93 6.09
C MET A 150 -6.41 0.28 7.04
N PRO A 151 -6.10 -0.01 8.33
CA PRO A 151 -7.06 -0.63 9.23
C PRO A 151 -8.33 0.18 9.41
N VAL A 152 -8.26 1.51 9.43
CA VAL A 152 -9.43 2.38 9.52
C VAL A 152 -10.10 2.54 8.16
N ALA A 153 -9.34 2.70 7.09
CA ALA A 153 -9.87 2.84 5.73
C ALA A 153 -10.69 1.62 5.30
N LEU A 154 -10.29 0.41 5.69
CA LEU A 154 -11.01 -0.82 5.37
C LEU A 154 -12.31 -1.02 6.16
N THR A 155 -12.60 -0.22 7.19
CA THR A 155 -13.89 -0.26 7.88
C THR A 155 -15.01 0.38 7.04
N ASP A 156 -14.70 1.35 6.19
CA ASP A 156 -15.62 1.97 5.22
C ASP A 156 -14.87 2.34 3.94
N PRO A 157 -14.48 1.35 3.13
CA PRO A 157 -13.62 1.58 1.95
C PRO A 157 -14.32 2.43 0.89
N VAL A 158 -15.66 2.31 0.78
CA VAL A 158 -16.45 3.03 -0.23
C VAL A 158 -16.38 4.56 -0.04
N ARG A 159 -16.21 5.05 1.17
CA ARG A 159 -16.07 6.48 1.47
C ARG A 159 -14.63 6.90 1.65
N MET A 160 -13.84 6.07 2.33
CA MET A 160 -12.47 6.44 2.70
C MET A 160 -11.51 6.45 1.50
N ILE A 161 -11.60 5.45 0.61
CA ILE A 161 -10.70 5.37 -0.54
C ILE A 161 -10.96 6.52 -1.53
N PRO A 162 -12.20 6.79 -1.99
CA PRO A 162 -12.44 7.93 -2.88
C PRO A 162 -12.06 9.28 -2.27
N ALA A 163 -12.34 9.47 -0.97
CA ALA A 163 -11.94 10.70 -0.28
C ALA A 163 -10.40 10.85 -0.23
N GLY A 164 -9.69 9.75 0.03
CA GLY A 164 -8.22 9.71 -0.02
C GLY A 164 -7.69 10.04 -1.40
N ILE A 165 -8.25 9.43 -2.46
CA ILE A 165 -7.84 9.69 -3.86
C ILE A 165 -8.04 11.16 -4.21
N ILE A 166 -9.22 11.72 -3.93
CA ILE A 166 -9.51 13.13 -4.24
C ILE A 166 -8.55 14.05 -3.47
N GLY A 167 -8.39 13.81 -2.15
CA GLY A 167 -7.49 14.62 -1.34
C GLY A 167 -6.02 14.53 -1.75
N SER A 168 -5.58 13.39 -2.27
CA SER A 168 -4.20 13.18 -2.74
C SER A 168 -3.97 13.68 -4.17
N ALA A 169 -5.03 13.85 -4.96
CA ALA A 169 -4.95 14.36 -6.33
C ALA A 169 -5.00 15.89 -6.41
N VAL A 170 -5.48 16.59 -5.38
CA VAL A 170 -5.59 18.05 -5.31
C VAL A 170 -4.34 18.67 -4.70
#